data_a3664e18c3ea6249fd57c961b7287222
#
_entry.id   a3664e18c3ea6249fd57c961b7287222
#
_cell.length_a   1.000
_cell.length_b   1.000
_cell.length_c   1.000
_cell.angle_alpha   90.00
_cell.angle_beta   90.00
_cell.angle_gamma   90.00
#
_symmetry.space_group_name_H-M   'P 1'
#
loop_
_entity.id
_entity.type
_entity.pdbx_description
1 polymer ?
#
loop_
_entity_poly.entity_id
_entity_poly.type
_entity_poly.pdbx_seq_one_letter_code
_entity_poly.pdbx_strand_id
1 'polypeptide(L)'
;LKIRFIHIFYGGLVTSFSWFILSNTFGSFNYISEYYGIFFGGMRGLFISLIWLYLNTAALLIGAEVIAAFHKKEILLIKTLFTIKNIHRHPIHKKLMEYFGQHLKKDTIIFTDGENDQKLFFVIEGEIGVVKNGKVVETITAGQYFGEQSLINKVPRVASTFVISDWARIIVIPKREMRQLLKEDNHIAMEFLQRMAKKLHAV
;
A
#
# COMPACT_ATOMS: atom_id res chain seq x y z
N LEU A 1 -12.05 -4.66 -0.44
CA LEU A 1 -11.18 -3.46 -0.33
C LEU A 1 -11.25 -2.96 1.12
N LYS A 2 -10.23 -3.22 1.95
CA LYS A 2 -10.10 -2.52 3.24
C LYS A 2 -9.29 -1.25 2.98
N ILE A 3 -9.96 -0.20 2.48
CA ILE A 3 -9.40 1.14 2.42
C ILE A 3 -9.36 1.65 3.87
N ARG A 4 -8.23 2.22 4.32
CA ARG A 4 -8.15 2.80 5.67
C ARG A 4 -9.17 3.93 5.76
N PHE A 5 -9.96 3.97 6.81
CA PHE A 5 -11.01 4.99 7.02
C PHE A 5 -10.48 6.43 6.83
N ILE A 6 -9.22 6.64 7.20
CA ILE A 6 -8.56 7.95 7.07
C ILE A 6 -8.44 8.42 5.61
N HIS A 7 -8.22 7.51 4.65
CA HIS A 7 -8.15 7.88 3.22
C HIS A 7 -9.53 8.25 2.66
N ILE A 8 -10.58 7.56 3.11
CA ILE A 8 -11.97 7.87 2.76
C ILE A 8 -12.32 9.26 3.31
N PHE A 9 -11.90 9.55 4.55
CA PHE A 9 -12.14 10.85 5.18
C PHE A 9 -11.50 12.00 4.39
N TYR A 10 -10.21 11.87 4.02
CA TYR A 10 -9.53 12.88 3.20
C TYR A 10 -10.15 13.05 1.80
N GLY A 11 -10.50 11.94 1.13
CA GLY A 11 -11.19 12.01 -0.16
C GLY A 11 -12.55 12.69 -0.05
N GLY A 12 -13.34 12.35 0.98
CA GLY A 12 -14.62 12.98 1.27
C GLY A 12 -14.48 14.48 1.57
N LEU A 13 -13.44 14.88 2.31
CA LEU A 13 -13.16 16.28 2.62
C LEU A 13 -12.82 17.07 1.36
N VAL A 14 -12.00 16.52 0.47
CA VAL A 14 -11.66 17.15 -0.83
C VAL A 14 -12.91 17.29 -1.69
N THR A 15 -13.74 16.24 -1.78
CA THR A 15 -15.00 16.29 -2.54
C THR A 15 -15.95 17.34 -1.98
N SER A 16 -16.15 17.39 -0.67
CA SER A 16 -17.03 18.36 0.00
C SER A 16 -16.55 19.78 -0.20
N PHE A 17 -15.23 20.00 -0.09
CA PHE A 17 -14.63 21.31 -0.32
C PHE A 17 -14.77 21.76 -1.79
N SER A 18 -14.52 20.85 -2.73
CA SER A 18 -14.72 21.11 -4.16
C SER A 18 -16.18 21.46 -4.46
N TRP A 19 -17.11 20.71 -3.87
CA TRP A 19 -18.55 20.97 -4.01
C TRP A 19 -18.96 22.30 -3.43
N PHE A 20 -18.44 22.70 -2.26
CA PHE A 20 -18.69 23.99 -1.64
C PHE A 20 -18.24 25.16 -2.53
N ILE A 21 -17.00 25.07 -3.08
CA ILE A 21 -16.50 26.09 -4.03
C ILE A 21 -17.41 26.16 -5.25
N LEU A 22 -17.75 25.00 -5.81
CA LEU A 22 -18.58 24.90 -7.00
C LEU A 22 -19.96 25.53 -6.80
N SER A 23 -20.60 25.23 -5.66
CA SER A 23 -21.92 25.77 -5.32
C SER A 23 -21.90 27.30 -5.17
N ASN A 24 -20.87 27.86 -4.53
CA ASN A 24 -20.70 29.30 -4.40
C ASN A 24 -20.43 29.99 -5.75
N THR A 25 -19.55 29.38 -6.57
CA THR A 25 -19.20 29.91 -7.90
C THR A 25 -20.41 29.86 -8.85
N PHE A 26 -21.21 28.79 -8.74
CA PHE A 26 -22.38 28.60 -9.60
C PHE A 26 -23.47 29.69 -9.37
N GLY A 27 -23.65 30.15 -8.13
CA GLY A 27 -24.52 31.27 -7.82
C GLY A 27 -24.12 32.56 -8.57
N SER A 28 -22.83 32.85 -8.59
CA SER A 28 -22.26 34.00 -9.33
C SER A 28 -22.36 33.81 -10.85
N PHE A 29 -22.20 32.60 -11.35
CA PHE A 29 -22.33 32.27 -12.76
C PHE A 29 -23.76 32.45 -13.28
N ASN A 30 -24.77 32.12 -12.49
CA ASN A 30 -26.17 32.38 -12.83
C ASN A 30 -26.44 33.88 -13.07
N TYR A 31 -25.85 34.74 -12.25
CA TYR A 31 -25.97 36.21 -12.40
C TYR A 31 -25.34 36.69 -13.73
N ILE A 32 -24.15 36.21 -14.06
CA ILE A 32 -23.44 36.55 -15.32
C ILE A 32 -24.21 36.02 -16.54
N SER A 33 -24.86 34.86 -16.42
CA SER A 33 -25.57 34.20 -17.51
C SER A 33 -26.85 34.97 -17.96
N GLU A 34 -27.37 35.90 -17.15
CA GLU A 34 -28.46 36.79 -17.58
C GLU A 34 -28.07 37.67 -18.77
N TYR A 35 -26.82 38.07 -18.86
CA TYR A 35 -26.28 38.85 -19.96
C TYR A 35 -26.23 38.07 -21.28
N TYR A 36 -26.05 36.73 -21.24
CA TYR A 36 -25.99 35.87 -22.41
C TYR A 36 -27.36 35.28 -22.81
N GLY A 37 -28.43 35.60 -22.08
CA GLY A 37 -29.78 35.08 -22.32
C GLY A 37 -30.34 35.41 -23.72
N ILE A 38 -29.85 36.48 -24.32
CA ILE A 38 -30.28 36.95 -25.67
C ILE A 38 -29.78 35.95 -26.76
N PHE A 39 -28.60 35.32 -26.58
CA PHE A 39 -28.01 34.40 -27.56
C PHE A 39 -28.54 32.96 -27.46
N PHE A 40 -28.84 32.49 -26.26
CA PHE A 40 -29.18 31.08 -26.02
C PHE A 40 -30.68 30.79 -25.86
N GLY A 41 -31.54 31.85 -25.71
CA GLY A 41 -32.99 31.74 -25.61
C GLY A 41 -33.45 30.67 -24.61
N GLY A 42 -34.46 29.88 -24.97
CA GLY A 42 -35.02 28.83 -24.13
C GLY A 42 -34.10 27.64 -23.82
N MET A 43 -32.99 27.48 -24.53
CA MET A 43 -32.03 26.38 -24.29
C MET A 43 -30.99 26.69 -23.18
N ARG A 44 -30.96 27.94 -22.68
CA ARG A 44 -30.03 28.37 -21.62
C ARG A 44 -30.06 27.45 -20.41
N GLY A 45 -31.25 27.07 -19.93
CA GLY A 45 -31.40 26.21 -18.77
C GLY A 45 -30.77 24.81 -18.96
N LEU A 46 -30.89 24.26 -20.17
CA LEU A 46 -30.29 22.96 -20.49
C LEU A 46 -28.76 23.02 -20.47
N PHE A 47 -28.16 24.04 -21.09
CA PHE A 47 -26.70 24.22 -21.08
C PHE A 47 -26.15 24.40 -19.66
N ILE A 48 -26.78 25.22 -18.84
CA ILE A 48 -26.39 25.45 -17.46
C ILE A 48 -26.49 24.16 -16.64
N SER A 49 -27.57 23.40 -16.80
CA SER A 49 -27.75 22.11 -16.11
C SER A 49 -26.71 21.08 -16.51
N LEU A 50 -26.35 21.02 -17.81
CA LEU A 50 -25.29 20.10 -18.28
C LEU A 50 -23.93 20.48 -17.73
N ILE A 51 -23.57 21.76 -17.72
CA ILE A 51 -22.32 22.25 -17.12
C ILE A 51 -22.28 21.93 -15.63
N TRP A 52 -23.38 22.17 -14.93
CA TRP A 52 -23.50 21.85 -13.50
C TRP A 52 -23.33 20.38 -13.22
N LEU A 53 -23.97 19.50 -14.00
CA LEU A 53 -23.84 18.05 -13.89
C LEU A 53 -22.40 17.60 -14.16
N TYR A 54 -21.76 18.15 -15.20
CA TYR A 54 -20.36 17.85 -15.54
C TYR A 54 -19.42 18.22 -14.40
N LEU A 55 -19.55 19.43 -13.86
CA LEU A 55 -18.68 19.92 -12.78
C LEU A 55 -18.86 19.12 -11.48
N ASN A 56 -20.09 18.72 -11.13
CA ASN A 56 -20.34 17.86 -9.97
C ASN A 56 -19.70 16.47 -10.15
N THR A 57 -19.82 15.90 -11.35
CA THR A 57 -19.18 14.61 -11.66
C THR A 57 -17.67 14.72 -11.59
N ALA A 58 -17.08 15.79 -12.11
CA ALA A 58 -15.63 16.03 -12.03
C ALA A 58 -15.15 16.16 -10.57
N ALA A 59 -15.90 16.85 -9.70
CA ALA A 59 -15.57 16.97 -8.26
C ALA A 59 -15.56 15.59 -7.55
N LEU A 60 -16.53 14.72 -7.88
CA LEU A 60 -16.55 13.34 -7.36
C LEU A 60 -15.35 12.52 -7.84
N LEU A 61 -14.99 12.64 -9.12
CA LEU A 61 -13.83 11.93 -9.70
C LEU A 61 -12.52 12.39 -9.06
N ILE A 62 -12.34 13.68 -8.81
CA ILE A 62 -11.17 14.23 -8.10
C ILE A 62 -11.05 13.61 -6.70
N GLY A 63 -12.16 13.52 -5.96
CA GLY A 63 -12.16 12.89 -4.63
C GLY A 63 -11.78 11.40 -4.69
N ALA A 64 -12.27 10.66 -5.67
CA ALA A 64 -11.91 9.27 -5.89
C ALA A 64 -10.42 9.10 -6.26
N GLU A 65 -9.88 9.99 -7.10
CA GLU A 65 -8.46 9.98 -7.50
C GLU A 65 -7.54 10.25 -6.29
N VAL A 66 -7.91 11.14 -5.38
CA VAL A 66 -7.17 11.38 -4.14
C VAL A 66 -7.08 10.09 -3.30
N ILE A 67 -8.18 9.36 -3.15
CA ILE A 67 -8.18 8.07 -2.42
C ILE A 67 -7.26 7.06 -3.11
N ALA A 68 -7.33 6.96 -4.44
CA ALA A 68 -6.49 6.08 -5.25
C ALA A 68 -4.99 6.43 -5.12
N ALA A 69 -4.64 7.72 -5.13
CA ALA A 69 -3.28 8.21 -4.98
C ALA A 69 -2.66 7.83 -3.61
N PHE A 70 -3.43 7.93 -2.53
CA PHE A 70 -2.98 7.49 -1.20
C PHE A 70 -2.71 5.98 -1.17
N HIS A 71 -3.55 5.19 -1.79
CA HIS A 71 -3.35 3.74 -1.86
C HIS A 71 -2.11 3.36 -2.69
N LYS A 72 -1.91 4.00 -3.83
CA LYS A 72 -0.74 3.78 -4.70
C LYS A 72 0.58 4.11 -3.99
N LYS A 73 0.60 5.11 -3.10
CA LYS A 73 1.78 5.48 -2.30
C LYS A 73 2.27 4.34 -1.41
N GLU A 74 1.40 3.57 -0.77
CA GLU A 74 1.78 2.43 0.07
C GLU A 74 2.49 1.34 -0.75
N ILE A 75 1.99 1.04 -1.94
CA ILE A 75 2.60 0.05 -2.85
C ILE A 75 3.96 0.53 -3.35
N LEU A 76 4.09 1.81 -3.69
CA LEU A 76 5.37 2.39 -4.10
C LEU A 76 6.42 2.33 -2.99
N LEU A 77 6.03 2.50 -1.72
CA LEU A 77 6.93 2.32 -0.59
C LEU A 77 7.43 0.87 -0.48
N ILE A 78 6.56 -0.12 -0.63
CA ILE A 78 6.95 -1.53 -0.62
C ILE A 78 7.86 -1.85 -1.82
N LYS A 79 7.56 -1.29 -3.00
CA LYS A 79 8.40 -1.44 -4.20
C LYS A 79 9.87 -1.07 -3.94
N THR A 80 10.13 -0.05 -3.15
CA THR A 80 11.50 0.40 -2.86
C THR A 80 12.33 -0.63 -2.07
N LEU A 81 11.69 -1.54 -1.30
CA LEU A 81 12.39 -2.65 -0.63
C LEU A 81 13.06 -3.59 -1.62
N PHE A 82 12.46 -3.76 -2.80
CA PHE A 82 12.97 -4.67 -3.84
C PHE A 82 13.97 -3.99 -4.76
N THR A 83 13.90 -2.66 -4.91
CA THR A 83 14.71 -1.90 -5.86
C THR A 83 16.02 -1.36 -5.24
N ILE A 84 16.04 -1.05 -3.93
CA ILE A 84 17.17 -0.40 -3.27
C ILE A 84 18.04 -1.43 -2.54
N LYS A 85 19.29 -1.62 -3.01
CA LYS A 85 20.25 -2.57 -2.44
C LYS A 85 20.63 -2.30 -0.98
N ASN A 86 20.70 -1.04 -0.54
CA ASN A 86 21.14 -0.62 0.80
C ASN A 86 20.07 0.25 1.48
N ILE A 87 18.92 -0.36 1.75
CA ILE A 87 17.76 0.35 2.29
C ILE A 87 18.03 0.98 3.67
N HIS A 88 18.94 0.41 4.48
CA HIS A 88 19.29 0.91 5.82
C HIS A 88 19.83 2.35 5.83
N ARG A 89 20.51 2.76 4.75
CA ARG A 89 21.11 4.10 4.62
C ARG A 89 20.22 5.09 3.89
N HIS A 90 19.08 4.63 3.35
CA HIS A 90 18.22 5.46 2.52
C HIS A 90 17.15 6.17 3.39
N PRO A 91 16.84 7.47 3.17
CA PRO A 91 15.87 8.22 4.00
C PRO A 91 14.47 7.62 3.96
N ILE A 92 14.13 6.83 2.95
CA ILE A 92 12.85 6.14 2.80
C ILE A 92 12.66 5.04 3.87
N HIS A 93 13.77 4.55 4.49
CA HIS A 93 13.74 3.59 5.58
C HIS A 93 12.86 4.07 6.74
N LYS A 94 12.96 5.33 7.14
CA LYS A 94 12.15 5.90 8.21
C LYS A 94 10.64 5.82 7.90
N LYS A 95 10.25 6.13 6.66
CA LYS A 95 8.85 6.03 6.23
C LYS A 95 8.36 4.59 6.17
N LEU A 96 9.18 3.66 5.67
CA LEU A 96 8.84 2.24 5.66
C LEU A 96 8.62 1.69 7.06
N MET A 97 9.49 2.06 8.01
CA MET A 97 9.34 1.68 9.42
C MET A 97 8.08 2.27 10.05
N GLU A 98 7.71 3.49 9.71
CA GLU A 98 6.48 4.14 10.20
C GLU A 98 5.20 3.43 9.73
N TYR A 99 5.16 3.01 8.44
CA TYR A 99 3.97 2.40 7.84
C TYR A 99 3.87 0.89 8.07
N PHE A 100 4.98 0.18 8.00
CA PHE A 100 5.03 -1.28 7.96
C PHE A 100 6.00 -1.89 8.97
N GLY A 101 6.72 -1.07 9.74
CA GLY A 101 7.77 -1.52 10.63
C GLY A 101 7.27 -2.07 11.95
N GLN A 102 8.01 -3.04 12.47
CA GLN A 102 7.88 -3.54 13.83
C GLN A 102 9.24 -3.60 14.50
N HIS A 103 9.30 -3.19 15.77
CA HIS A 103 10.44 -3.35 16.65
C HIS A 103 10.16 -4.51 17.59
N LEU A 104 10.99 -5.53 17.52
CA LEU A 104 10.84 -6.76 18.27
C LEU A 104 12.02 -6.99 19.19
N LYS A 105 11.76 -7.50 20.39
CA LYS A 105 12.78 -7.88 21.37
C LYS A 105 13.19 -9.33 21.14
N LYS A 106 14.34 -9.71 21.72
CA LYS A 106 14.80 -11.10 21.76
C LYS A 106 13.69 -12.05 22.21
N ASP A 107 13.71 -13.26 21.65
CA ASP A 107 12.76 -14.34 21.92
C ASP A 107 11.29 -14.03 21.54
N THR A 108 11.02 -12.86 20.90
CA THR A 108 9.68 -12.58 20.38
C THR A 108 9.36 -13.52 19.23
N ILE A 109 8.28 -14.26 19.35
CA ILE A 109 7.74 -15.13 18.29
C ILE A 109 7.03 -14.25 17.26
N ILE A 110 7.38 -14.39 15.97
CA ILE A 110 6.79 -13.63 14.87
C ILE A 110 5.59 -14.37 14.29
N PHE A 111 5.72 -15.67 14.08
CA PHE A 111 4.64 -16.59 13.76
C PHE A 111 5.02 -18.02 14.14
N THR A 112 4.03 -18.88 14.28
CA THR A 112 4.18 -20.29 14.65
C THR A 112 3.86 -21.23 13.49
N ASP A 113 4.43 -22.44 13.53
CA ASP A 113 4.10 -23.50 12.57
C ASP A 113 2.61 -23.81 12.60
N GLY A 114 2.00 -24.03 11.43
CA GLY A 114 0.58 -24.25 11.26
C GLY A 114 -0.29 -22.99 11.29
N GLU A 115 0.23 -21.81 11.60
CA GLU A 115 -0.51 -20.55 11.63
C GLU A 115 -0.98 -20.14 10.22
N ASN A 116 -2.26 -19.73 10.11
CA ASN A 116 -2.84 -19.33 8.85
C ASN A 116 -2.62 -17.82 8.57
N ASP A 117 -1.36 -17.41 8.48
CA ASP A 117 -0.94 -16.05 8.13
C ASP A 117 -0.11 -16.07 6.84
N GLN A 118 -0.40 -15.13 5.93
CA GLN A 118 0.21 -15.06 4.59
C GLN A 118 0.91 -13.71 4.37
N LYS A 119 1.50 -13.12 5.41
CA LYS A 119 2.36 -11.95 5.30
C LYS A 119 3.78 -12.35 4.90
N LEU A 120 4.45 -11.46 4.19
CA LEU A 120 5.89 -11.53 3.93
C LEU A 120 6.59 -10.59 4.91
N PHE A 121 7.76 -10.99 5.36
CA PHE A 121 8.57 -10.20 6.28
C PHE A 121 9.93 -9.89 5.65
N PHE A 122 10.45 -8.70 5.91
CA PHE A 122 11.79 -8.28 5.51
C PHE A 122 12.57 -7.82 6.73
N VAL A 123 13.78 -8.34 6.92
CA VAL A 123 14.64 -7.98 8.04
C VAL A 123 15.43 -6.73 7.69
N ILE A 124 15.20 -5.66 8.45
CA ILE A 124 15.97 -4.42 8.35
C ILE A 124 17.24 -4.53 9.18
N GLU A 125 17.12 -4.99 10.43
CA GLU A 125 18.21 -5.16 11.38
C GLU A 125 17.90 -6.31 12.33
N GLY A 126 18.97 -6.93 12.86
CA GLY A 126 18.87 -8.08 13.75
C GLY A 126 18.89 -9.42 13.02
N GLU A 127 18.62 -10.48 13.76
CA GLU A 127 18.66 -11.87 13.31
C GLU A 127 17.38 -12.60 13.74
N ILE A 128 16.80 -13.35 12.81
CA ILE A 128 15.57 -14.13 13.01
C ILE A 128 15.89 -15.60 12.83
N GLY A 129 15.53 -16.44 13.80
CA GLY A 129 15.64 -17.88 13.73
C GLY A 129 14.39 -18.51 13.14
N VAL A 130 14.59 -19.45 12.23
CA VAL A 130 13.53 -20.32 11.70
C VAL A 130 13.65 -21.67 12.37
N VAL A 131 12.59 -22.09 13.06
CA VAL A 131 12.55 -23.38 13.82
C VAL A 131 11.60 -24.34 13.15
N LYS A 132 12.09 -25.55 12.92
CA LYS A 132 11.28 -26.67 12.47
C LYS A 132 11.63 -27.91 13.32
N ASN A 133 10.62 -28.61 13.82
CA ASN A 133 10.79 -29.78 14.69
C ASN A 133 11.70 -29.48 15.90
N GLY A 134 11.58 -28.30 16.51
CA GLY A 134 12.34 -27.88 17.68
C GLY A 134 13.82 -27.53 17.44
N LYS A 135 14.28 -27.51 16.18
CA LYS A 135 15.65 -27.13 15.81
C LYS A 135 15.66 -25.89 14.94
N VAL A 136 16.64 -25.00 15.17
CA VAL A 136 16.89 -23.86 14.28
C VAL A 136 17.47 -24.41 12.98
N VAL A 137 16.73 -24.27 11.88
CA VAL A 137 17.10 -24.76 10.56
C VAL A 137 17.70 -23.69 9.67
N GLU A 138 17.36 -22.42 9.92
CA GLU A 138 17.85 -21.27 9.15
C GLU A 138 17.95 -20.05 10.06
N THR A 139 18.94 -19.18 9.82
CA THR A 139 19.04 -17.85 10.42
C THR A 139 18.90 -16.80 9.31
N ILE A 140 17.93 -15.94 9.46
CA ILE A 140 17.63 -14.85 8.53
C ILE A 140 18.27 -13.57 9.05
N THR A 141 19.09 -12.93 8.22
CA THR A 141 19.83 -11.71 8.58
C THR A 141 19.28 -10.48 7.85
N ALA A 142 19.80 -9.31 8.20
CA ALA A 142 19.42 -8.05 7.56
C ALA A 142 19.52 -8.10 6.02
N GLY A 143 18.50 -7.58 5.34
CA GLY A 143 18.39 -7.61 3.88
C GLY A 143 17.70 -8.85 3.30
N GLN A 144 17.30 -9.78 4.12
CA GLN A 144 16.64 -11.03 3.69
C GLN A 144 15.14 -11.00 3.97
N TYR A 145 14.40 -11.82 3.20
CA TYR A 145 12.95 -12.03 3.34
C TYR A 145 12.67 -13.39 3.96
N PHE A 146 11.54 -13.50 4.66
CA PHE A 146 11.03 -14.76 5.18
C PHE A 146 9.50 -14.79 5.22
N GLY A 147 8.94 -16.00 5.37
CA GLY A 147 7.50 -16.21 5.38
C GLY A 147 6.85 -16.23 4.00
N GLU A 148 7.65 -16.32 2.95
CA GLU A 148 7.24 -16.34 1.55
C GLU A 148 6.44 -17.59 1.16
N GLN A 149 6.74 -18.75 1.76
CA GLN A 149 6.12 -20.03 1.37
C GLN A 149 4.61 -20.02 1.54
N SER A 150 4.12 -19.50 2.67
CA SER A 150 2.68 -19.38 2.92
C SER A 150 1.98 -18.39 1.99
N LEU A 151 2.71 -17.34 1.56
CA LEU A 151 2.19 -16.34 0.63
C LEU A 151 1.99 -16.92 -0.78
N ILE A 152 2.98 -17.69 -1.28
CA ILE A 152 3.01 -18.24 -2.65
C ILE A 152 2.09 -19.46 -2.75
N ASN A 153 2.30 -20.44 -1.88
CA ASN A 153 1.63 -21.74 -1.96
C ASN A 153 0.23 -21.74 -1.33
N LYS A 154 -0.15 -20.63 -0.66
CA LYS A 154 -1.42 -20.50 0.08
C LYS A 154 -1.61 -21.60 1.14
N VAL A 155 -0.51 -22.06 1.74
CA VAL A 155 -0.49 -23.03 2.82
C VAL A 155 -0.28 -22.34 4.17
N PRO A 156 -0.62 -22.95 5.30
CA PRO A 156 -0.21 -22.50 6.62
C PRO A 156 1.31 -22.33 6.73
N ARG A 157 1.77 -21.65 7.78
CA ARG A 157 3.21 -21.54 8.08
C ARG A 157 3.81 -22.94 8.24
N VAL A 158 4.97 -23.18 7.64
CA VAL A 158 5.65 -24.48 7.63
C VAL A 158 6.80 -24.58 8.63
N ALA A 159 6.96 -23.53 9.45
CA ALA A 159 7.96 -23.43 10.51
C ALA A 159 7.57 -22.27 11.45
N SER A 160 8.12 -22.27 12.66
CA SER A 160 8.03 -21.14 13.58
C SER A 160 9.21 -20.19 13.42
N THR A 161 9.04 -18.90 13.72
CA THR A 161 10.13 -17.92 13.66
C THR A 161 10.15 -17.05 14.92
N PHE A 162 11.36 -16.73 15.39
CA PHE A 162 11.58 -15.90 16.56
C PHE A 162 12.82 -15.02 16.40
N VAL A 163 12.95 -13.98 17.23
CA VAL A 163 14.11 -13.07 17.23
C VAL A 163 15.24 -13.71 18.01
N ILE A 164 16.43 -13.87 17.39
CA ILE A 164 17.66 -14.39 18.03
C ILE A 164 18.46 -13.26 18.66
N SER A 165 18.65 -12.15 17.94
CA SER A 165 19.40 -10.98 18.42
C SER A 165 18.69 -10.29 19.59
N ASP A 166 19.36 -9.41 20.33
CA ASP A 166 18.75 -8.68 21.45
C ASP A 166 17.52 -7.89 21.03
N TRP A 167 17.49 -7.44 19.78
CA TRP A 167 16.34 -6.80 19.12
C TRP A 167 16.42 -6.98 17.62
N ALA A 168 15.28 -6.83 16.95
CA ALA A 168 15.19 -6.83 15.51
C ALA A 168 14.21 -5.76 15.02
N ARG A 169 14.48 -5.22 13.83
CA ARG A 169 13.56 -4.37 13.06
C ARG A 169 13.15 -5.09 11.80
N ILE A 170 11.86 -5.27 11.63
CA ILE A 170 11.30 -5.95 10.46
C ILE A 170 10.25 -5.08 9.79
N ILE A 171 10.09 -5.25 8.49
CA ILE A 171 8.96 -4.72 7.72
C ILE A 171 7.96 -5.85 7.50
N VAL A 172 6.71 -5.60 7.82
CA VAL A 172 5.60 -6.54 7.60
C VAL A 172 4.88 -6.15 6.31
N ILE A 173 4.95 -7.01 5.31
CA ILE A 173 4.32 -6.78 4.01
C ILE A 173 3.05 -7.64 3.94
N PRO A 174 1.84 -7.01 3.97
CA PRO A 174 0.61 -7.77 3.90
C PRO A 174 0.46 -8.44 2.52
N LYS A 175 -0.22 -9.60 2.51
CA LYS A 175 -0.48 -10.40 1.31
C LYS A 175 -1.03 -9.60 0.13
N ARG A 176 -1.95 -8.71 0.40
CA ARG A 176 -2.67 -7.93 -0.61
C ARG A 176 -1.71 -7.03 -1.39
N GLU A 177 -0.91 -6.26 -0.66
CA GLU A 177 0.05 -5.31 -1.19
C GLU A 177 1.15 -6.03 -1.98
N MET A 178 1.65 -7.14 -1.45
CA MET A 178 2.63 -7.97 -2.16
C MET A 178 2.06 -8.55 -3.46
N ARG A 179 0.85 -9.09 -3.44
CA ARG A 179 0.20 -9.62 -4.65
C ARG A 179 -0.05 -8.55 -5.70
N GLN A 180 -0.43 -7.36 -5.27
CA GLN A 180 -0.64 -6.25 -6.17
C GLN A 180 0.68 -5.81 -6.81
N LEU A 181 1.75 -5.70 -6.02
CA LEU A 181 3.09 -5.38 -6.50
C LEU A 181 3.58 -6.39 -7.57
N LEU A 182 3.43 -7.69 -7.29
CA LEU A 182 3.82 -8.76 -8.22
C LEU A 182 3.01 -8.75 -9.52
N LYS A 183 1.78 -8.23 -9.51
CA LYS A 183 0.95 -8.09 -10.72
C LYS A 183 1.30 -6.85 -11.53
N GLU A 184 1.67 -5.75 -10.87
CA GLU A 184 1.94 -4.47 -11.51
C GLU A 184 3.38 -4.36 -12.04
N ASP A 185 4.32 -5.11 -11.46
CA ASP A 185 5.74 -5.04 -11.80
C ASP A 185 6.35 -6.41 -12.07
N ASN A 186 6.43 -6.75 -13.37
CA ASN A 186 7.01 -8.01 -13.82
C ASN A 186 8.49 -8.17 -13.44
N HIS A 187 9.25 -7.09 -13.36
CA HIS A 187 10.67 -7.14 -12.98
C HIS A 187 10.82 -7.60 -11.53
N ILE A 188 10.04 -7.02 -10.62
CA ILE A 188 10.03 -7.43 -9.20
C ILE A 188 9.52 -8.87 -9.06
N ALA A 189 8.50 -9.27 -9.82
CA ALA A 189 8.01 -10.63 -9.82
C ALA A 189 9.10 -11.63 -10.22
N MET A 190 9.85 -11.35 -11.27
CA MET A 190 10.97 -12.20 -11.73
C MET A 190 12.11 -12.22 -10.72
N GLU A 191 12.51 -11.08 -10.15
CA GLU A 191 13.54 -11.03 -9.12
C GLU A 191 13.15 -11.84 -7.88
N PHE A 192 11.90 -11.70 -7.45
CA PHE A 192 11.35 -12.45 -6.33
C PHE A 192 11.38 -13.96 -6.60
N LEU A 193 10.95 -14.41 -7.78
CA LEU A 193 11.00 -15.80 -8.19
C LEU A 193 12.44 -16.35 -8.27
N GLN A 194 13.38 -15.57 -8.80
CA GLN A 194 14.81 -15.96 -8.84
C GLN A 194 15.40 -16.15 -7.44
N ARG A 195 15.08 -15.25 -6.50
CA ARG A 195 15.51 -15.39 -5.10
C ARG A 195 14.93 -16.64 -4.45
N MET A 196 13.66 -16.94 -4.75
CA MET A 196 12.99 -18.16 -4.29
C MET A 196 13.64 -19.42 -4.83
N ALA A 197 13.93 -19.48 -6.14
CA ALA A 197 14.58 -20.60 -6.77
C ALA A 197 15.98 -20.87 -6.15
N LYS A 198 16.75 -19.81 -5.88
CA LYS A 198 18.05 -19.96 -5.18
C LYS A 198 17.92 -20.55 -3.78
N LYS A 199 16.88 -20.18 -3.02
CA LYS A 199 16.62 -20.76 -1.69
C LYS A 199 16.28 -22.24 -1.75
N LEU A 200 15.54 -22.68 -2.77
CA LEU A 200 15.18 -24.09 -2.97
C LEU A 200 16.37 -24.97 -3.36
N HIS A 201 17.40 -24.42 -3.98
CA HIS A 201 18.61 -25.16 -4.35
C HIS A 201 19.69 -25.14 -3.26
N ALA A 202 19.51 -24.35 -2.20
CA ALA A 202 20.45 -24.25 -1.08
C ALA A 202 20.08 -25.15 0.12
N VAL A 203 19.01 -25.92 0.01
CA VAL A 203 18.53 -26.95 0.96
C VAL A 203 18.77 -28.33 0.36
#